data_0851a9fe369a650c85e8abbef98e15df
#
_entry.id   0851a9fe369a650c85e8abbef98e15df
#
_cell.length_a   1.000
_cell.length_b   1.000
_cell.length_c   1.000
_cell.angle_alpha   90.00
_cell.angle_beta   90.00
_cell.angle_gamma   90.00
#
_symmetry.space_group_name_H-M   'P 1'
#
loop_
_entity.id
_entity.type
_entity.pdbx_description
1 polymer ?
#
loop_
_entity_poly.entity_id
_entity_poly.type
_entity_poly.pdbx_seq_one_letter_code
_entity_poly.pdbx_strand_id
1 'polypeptide(L)'
;MFIIDLTYKKDLVEVEKYLPEHISFLDKYYSSDHFIASGRKNPRTGGIILVNTDSKETIQKIISEDPFYIQEIAVYTFTEFYPTKYSQHFKKILDEGDVLSCRGSICFL
;
A
#
# COMPACT_ATOMS: atom_id res chain seq x y z
N MET A 1 -8.59 -5.55 -0.46
CA MET A 1 -7.65 -4.60 0.15
C MET A 1 -6.30 -5.26 0.34
N PHE A 2 -5.23 -4.52 0.19
CA PHE A 2 -3.88 -5.07 0.31
C PHE A 2 -3.08 -4.34 1.36
N ILE A 3 -2.27 -5.09 2.08
CA ILE A 3 -1.21 -4.55 2.93
C ILE A 3 0.09 -4.82 2.20
N ILE A 4 0.82 -3.76 1.88
CA ILE A 4 2.15 -3.89 1.29
C ILE A 4 3.17 -3.67 2.40
N ASP A 5 4.02 -4.65 2.59
CA ASP A 5 5.06 -4.62 3.61
C ASP A 5 6.42 -4.49 2.90
N LEU A 6 7.11 -3.40 3.19
CA LEU A 6 8.44 -3.12 2.65
C LEU A 6 9.47 -3.33 3.75
N THR A 7 10.50 -4.11 3.45
CA THR A 7 11.63 -4.28 4.36
C THR A 7 12.88 -3.81 3.65
N TYR A 8 13.60 -2.85 4.23
CA TYR A 8 14.81 -2.31 3.64
C TYR A 8 15.89 -3.39 3.54
N LYS A 9 16.55 -3.46 2.39
CA LYS A 9 17.72 -4.30 2.17
C LYS A 9 18.99 -3.49 1.91
N LYS A 10 18.86 -2.16 1.88
CA LYS A 10 19.99 -1.23 1.81
C LYS A 10 20.06 -0.45 3.11
N ASP A 11 21.21 0.19 3.38
CA ASP A 11 21.34 1.01 4.58
C ASP A 11 20.52 2.31 4.46
N LEU A 12 20.36 3.00 5.57
CA LEU A 12 19.51 4.20 5.61
C LEU A 12 20.04 5.33 4.73
N VAL A 13 21.32 5.37 4.46
CA VAL A 13 21.90 6.37 3.56
C VAL A 13 21.31 6.20 2.17
N GLU A 14 21.26 4.96 1.66
CA GLU A 14 20.65 4.67 0.36
C GLU A 14 19.15 4.90 0.36
N VAL A 15 18.48 4.53 1.46
CA VAL A 15 17.05 4.77 1.60
C VAL A 15 16.73 6.26 1.47
N GLU A 16 17.47 7.09 2.19
CA GLU A 16 17.22 8.52 2.19
C GLU A 16 17.53 9.18 0.85
N LYS A 17 18.45 8.60 0.10
CA LYS A 17 18.79 9.10 -1.23
C LYS A 17 17.60 9.07 -2.18
N TYR A 18 16.77 8.06 -2.08
CA TYR A 18 15.60 7.87 -2.95
C TYR A 18 14.28 8.26 -2.28
N LEU A 19 14.34 8.74 -1.04
CA LEU A 19 13.15 9.06 -0.27
C LEU A 19 12.28 10.15 -0.92
N PRO A 20 12.85 11.26 -1.47
CA PRO A 20 12.01 12.27 -2.11
C PRO A 20 11.19 11.72 -3.28
N GLU A 21 11.77 10.88 -4.12
CA GLU A 21 11.06 10.29 -5.24
C GLU A 21 10.02 9.28 -4.76
N HIS A 22 10.33 8.54 -3.68
CA HIS A 22 9.37 7.62 -3.07
C HIS A 22 8.15 8.38 -2.53
N ILE A 23 8.37 9.52 -1.89
CA ILE A 23 7.28 10.36 -1.39
C ILE A 23 6.41 10.86 -2.54
N SER A 24 7.00 11.27 -3.65
CA SER A 24 6.25 11.69 -4.84
C SER A 24 5.41 10.54 -5.40
N PHE A 25 5.96 9.34 -5.39
CA PHE A 25 5.22 8.13 -5.78
C PHE A 25 4.02 7.91 -4.86
N LEU A 26 4.21 8.01 -3.55
CA LEU A 26 3.12 7.87 -2.59
C LEU A 26 2.02 8.90 -2.84
N ASP A 27 2.40 10.17 -3.02
CA ASP A 27 1.45 11.26 -3.24
C ASP A 27 0.59 11.03 -4.47
N LYS A 28 1.18 10.48 -5.54
CA LYS A 28 0.45 10.14 -6.76
C LYS A 28 -0.69 9.19 -6.47
N TYR A 29 -0.45 8.15 -5.69
CA TYR A 29 -1.44 7.11 -5.41
C TYR A 29 -2.36 7.45 -4.26
N TYR A 30 -2.02 8.44 -3.43
CA TYR A 30 -2.97 9.06 -2.53
C TYR A 30 -3.97 9.90 -3.33
N SER A 31 -3.50 10.65 -4.34
CA SER A 31 -4.37 11.47 -5.17
C SER A 31 -5.37 10.66 -5.96
N SER A 32 -5.03 9.43 -6.32
CA SER A 32 -5.93 8.54 -7.06
C SER A 32 -6.80 7.68 -6.15
N ASP A 33 -6.73 7.88 -4.84
CA ASP A 33 -7.49 7.14 -3.83
C ASP A 33 -7.14 5.64 -3.75
N HIS A 34 -6.03 5.23 -4.32
CA HIS A 34 -5.57 3.85 -4.17
C HIS A 34 -4.97 3.62 -2.78
N PHE A 35 -4.15 4.57 -2.30
CA PHE A 35 -3.51 4.46 -1.00
C PHE A 35 -4.37 5.09 0.08
N ILE A 36 -4.55 4.38 1.20
CA ILE A 36 -5.35 4.84 2.33
C ILE A 36 -4.45 5.42 3.41
N ALA A 37 -3.39 4.70 3.74
CA ALA A 37 -2.45 5.09 4.78
C ALA A 37 -1.12 4.41 4.51
N SER A 38 -0.05 5.04 4.95
CA SER A 38 1.29 4.45 4.91
C SER A 38 2.11 5.03 6.04
N GLY A 39 3.16 4.30 6.42
CA GLY A 39 4.03 4.77 7.46
C GLY A 39 5.26 3.89 7.59
N ARG A 40 6.22 4.36 8.35
CA ARG A 40 7.44 3.62 8.61
C ARG A 40 7.20 2.61 9.73
N LYS A 41 7.91 1.50 9.67
CA LYS A 41 7.91 0.54 10.77
C LYS A 41 8.69 1.09 11.96
N ASN A 42 8.38 0.60 13.15
CA ASN A 42 9.12 0.90 14.36
C ASN A 42 9.68 -0.42 14.92
N PRO A 43 10.99 -0.64 14.93
CA PRO A 43 12.08 0.26 14.47
C PRO A 43 12.04 0.48 12.95
N ARG A 44 12.77 1.49 12.48
CA ARG A 44 12.76 1.92 11.08
C ARG A 44 13.48 0.92 10.18
N THR A 45 12.83 -0.19 9.90
CA THR A 45 13.35 -1.27 9.04
C THR A 45 12.61 -1.36 7.71
N GLY A 46 11.68 -0.47 7.47
CA GLY A 46 10.84 -0.47 6.28
C GLY A 46 9.58 0.33 6.49
N GLY A 47 8.54 -0.04 5.76
CA GLY A 47 7.27 0.65 5.83
C GLY A 47 6.10 -0.27 5.52
N ILE A 48 4.90 0.28 5.73
CA ILE A 48 3.64 -0.39 5.42
C ILE A 48 2.80 0.56 4.59
N ILE A 49 2.11 0.03 3.58
CA ILE A 49 1.15 0.79 2.78
C ILE A 49 -0.16 0.01 2.77
N LEU A 50 -1.25 0.68 3.11
CA LEU A 50 -2.59 0.10 3.02
C LEU A 50 -3.23 0.58 1.72
N VAL A 51 -3.64 -0.38 0.86
CA VAL A 51 -4.10 -0.08 -0.49
C VAL A 51 -5.52 -0.57 -0.68
N ASN A 52 -6.38 0.32 -1.16
CA ASN A 52 -7.78 0.01 -1.44
C ASN A 52 -7.94 -0.42 -2.90
N THR A 53 -7.70 -1.69 -3.16
CA THR A 53 -7.98 -2.33 -4.44
C THR A 53 -8.17 -3.82 -4.20
N ASP A 54 -8.86 -4.50 -5.08
CA ASP A 54 -8.98 -5.95 -5.04
C ASP A 54 -8.19 -6.62 -6.18
N SER A 55 -7.45 -5.84 -6.95
CA SER A 55 -6.71 -6.33 -8.10
C SER A 55 -5.23 -6.46 -7.81
N LYS A 56 -4.74 -7.69 -7.84
CA LYS A 56 -3.31 -7.97 -7.65
C LYS A 56 -2.48 -7.37 -8.79
N GLU A 57 -3.03 -7.35 -10.01
CA GLU A 57 -2.38 -6.76 -11.16
C GLU A 57 -2.19 -5.26 -10.98
N THR A 58 -3.18 -4.60 -10.41
CA THR A 58 -3.09 -3.17 -10.07
C THR A 58 -1.96 -2.93 -9.08
N ILE A 59 -1.85 -3.75 -8.05
CA ILE A 59 -0.78 -3.65 -7.06
C ILE A 59 0.59 -3.80 -7.72
N GLN A 60 0.75 -4.79 -8.59
CA GLN A 60 2.03 -5.02 -9.26
C GLN A 60 2.41 -3.85 -10.16
N LYS A 61 1.44 -3.29 -10.86
CA LYS A 61 1.66 -2.12 -11.72
C LYS A 61 2.07 -0.91 -10.89
N ILE A 62 1.38 -0.65 -9.79
CA ILE A 62 1.69 0.47 -8.90
C ILE A 62 3.10 0.34 -8.36
N ILE A 63 3.44 -0.81 -7.81
CA ILE A 63 4.75 -1.02 -7.19
C ILE A 63 5.89 -0.92 -8.20
N SER A 64 5.64 -1.28 -9.46
CA SER A 64 6.67 -1.15 -10.50
C SER A 64 7.14 0.29 -10.72
N GLU A 65 6.37 1.28 -10.24
CA GLU A 65 6.72 2.70 -10.33
C GLU A 65 7.45 3.22 -9.10
N ASP A 66 7.51 2.43 -8.03
CA ASP A 66 8.13 2.87 -6.78
C ASP A 66 9.66 2.88 -6.93
N PRO A 67 10.33 4.02 -6.70
CA PRO A 67 11.80 4.05 -6.75
C PRO A 67 12.46 3.04 -5.83
N PHE A 68 11.86 2.74 -4.69
CA PHE A 68 12.40 1.73 -3.76
C PHE A 68 12.36 0.34 -4.37
N TYR A 69 11.41 0.08 -5.25
CA TYR A 69 11.36 -1.19 -5.98
C TYR A 69 12.37 -1.19 -7.14
N ILE A 70 12.36 -0.12 -7.92
CA ILE A 70 13.23 0.00 -9.11
C ILE A 70 14.71 -0.08 -8.72
N GLN A 71 15.10 0.58 -7.65
CA GLN A 71 16.49 0.65 -7.18
C GLN A 71 16.83 -0.46 -6.18
N GLU A 72 15.93 -1.41 -5.99
CA GLU A 72 16.14 -2.53 -5.08
C GLU A 72 16.49 -2.11 -3.65
N ILE A 73 15.85 -1.05 -3.18
CA ILE A 73 16.06 -0.53 -1.83
C ILE A 73 15.35 -1.40 -0.79
N ALA A 74 14.24 -2.01 -1.17
CA ALA A 74 13.40 -2.77 -0.25
C ALA A 74 12.87 -4.05 -0.89
N VAL A 75 12.60 -5.02 -0.04
CA VAL A 75 11.87 -6.24 -0.41
C VAL A 75 10.40 -6.01 -0.08
N TYR A 76 9.52 -6.40 -0.99
CA TYR A 76 8.08 -6.20 -0.87
C TYR A 76 7.37 -7.51 -0.64
N THR A 77 6.48 -7.55 0.33
CA THR A 77 5.53 -8.64 0.51
C THR A 77 4.11 -8.08 0.51
N PHE A 78 3.17 -8.88 0.03
CA PHE A 78 1.79 -8.44 -0.14
C PHE A 78 0.87 -9.37 0.61
N THR A 79 -0.08 -8.79 1.35
CA THR A 79 -1.15 -9.56 1.99
C THR A 79 -2.47 -8.99 1.53
N GLU A 80 -3.27 -9.81 0.90
CA GLU A 80 -4.63 -9.43 0.55
C GLU A 80 -5.58 -9.85 1.65
N PHE A 81 -6.54 -8.99 1.97
CA PHE A 81 -7.62 -9.34 2.88
C PHE A 81 -8.91 -8.66 2.47
N TYR A 82 -10.02 -9.20 2.92
CA TYR A 82 -11.34 -8.64 2.66
C TYR A 82 -11.85 -8.02 3.96
N PRO A 83 -11.95 -6.68 4.03
CA PRO A 83 -12.43 -6.03 5.24
C PRO A 83 -13.92 -6.30 5.42
N THR A 84 -14.25 -7.14 6.38
CA THR A 84 -15.63 -7.53 6.67
C THR A 84 -16.19 -6.83 7.88
N LYS A 85 -15.34 -6.20 8.70
CA LYS A 85 -15.72 -5.35 9.82
C LYS A 85 -14.84 -4.12 9.83
N TYR A 86 -15.44 -2.96 10.07
CA TYR A 86 -14.72 -1.70 10.00
C TYR A 86 -15.54 -0.60 10.69
N SER A 87 -14.87 0.49 11.03
CA SER A 87 -15.51 1.65 11.65
C SER A 87 -16.34 2.42 10.62
N GLN A 88 -17.21 3.30 11.10
CA GLN A 88 -18.04 4.15 10.23
C GLN A 88 -17.19 5.00 9.28
N HIS A 89 -16.09 5.55 9.78
CA HIS A 89 -15.21 6.38 8.96
C HIS A 89 -14.52 5.57 7.86
N PHE A 90 -14.13 4.35 8.20
CA PHE A 90 -13.49 3.45 7.24
C PHE A 90 -14.47 2.99 6.17
N LYS A 91 -15.73 2.82 6.54
CA LYS A 91 -16.79 2.46 5.59
C LYS A 91 -16.86 3.44 4.44
N LYS A 92 -16.71 4.73 4.72
CA LYS A 92 -16.74 5.77 3.70
C LYS A 92 -15.62 5.56 2.68
N ILE A 93 -14.43 5.21 3.14
CA ILE A 93 -13.29 4.91 2.26
C ILE A 93 -13.62 3.74 1.34
N LEU A 94 -14.19 2.67 1.88
CA LEU A 94 -14.55 1.49 1.11
C LEU A 94 -15.62 1.79 0.07
N ASP A 95 -16.61 2.60 0.41
CA ASP A 95 -17.72 2.93 -0.49
C ASP A 95 -17.28 3.83 -1.64
N GLU A 96 -16.28 4.66 -1.43
CA GLU A 96 -15.78 5.62 -2.41
C GLU A 96 -14.61 5.08 -3.24
N GLY A 97 -13.96 4.00 -2.78
CA GLY A 97 -12.80 3.44 -3.44
C GLY A 97 -13.16 2.39 -4.48
N ASP A 98 -12.13 1.63 -4.89
CA ASP A 98 -12.30 0.52 -5.81
C ASP A 98 -13.25 -0.52 -5.24
N VAL A 99 -13.87 -1.25 -6.15
CA VAL A 99 -14.81 -2.28 -5.77
C VAL A 99 -14.11 -3.37 -4.96
N LEU A 100 -14.74 -3.72 -3.87
CA LEU A 100 -14.29 -4.82 -3.04
C LEU A 100 -14.85 -6.12 -3.56
N SER A 101 -14.05 -7.16 -3.49
CA SER A 101 -14.45 -8.47 -3.97
C SER A 101 -15.66 -9.05 -3.24
N CYS A 102 -15.89 -8.63 -2.01
CA CYS A 102 -17.05 -9.08 -1.24
C CYS A 102 -18.24 -8.13 -1.29
N ARG A 103 -18.22 -7.15 -2.18
CA ARG A 103 -19.34 -6.24 -2.34
C ARG A 103 -20.54 -6.99 -2.88
N GLY A 104 -21.70 -6.77 -2.26
CA GLY A 104 -22.94 -7.37 -2.71
C GLY A 104 -23.05 -8.85 -2.48
N SER A 105 -22.06 -9.47 -1.90
CA SER A 105 -22.09 -10.88 -1.54
C SER A 105 -21.86 -11.05 -0.06
N ILE A 106 -22.06 -12.27 0.41
CA ILE A 106 -21.80 -12.58 1.80
C ILE A 106 -20.30 -12.65 2.01
N CYS A 107 -19.81 -11.81 2.91
CA CYS A 107 -18.41 -11.71 3.20
C CYS A 107 -18.20 -11.96 4.68
N PHE A 108 -17.61 -13.09 5.03
CA PHE A 108 -17.38 -13.49 6.40
C PHE A 108 -15.90 -13.45 6.73
N LEU A 109 -15.63 -13.10 7.93
CA LEU A 109 -14.31 -13.32 8.46
C LEU A 109 -14.27 -14.69 9.09
#